data_dfcb4de0aac762ba0a3a03a1d0ef40be
#
_entry.id   dfcb4de0aac762ba0a3a03a1d0ef40be
#
_cell.length_a   1.000
_cell.length_b   1.000
_cell.length_c   1.000
_cell.angle_alpha   90.00
_cell.angle_beta   90.00
_cell.angle_gamma   90.00
#
_symmetry.space_group_name_H-M   'P 1'
#
loop_
_entity.id
_entity.type
_entity.pdbx_description
1 polymer ?
#
loop_
_entity_poly.entity_id
_entity_poly.type
_entity_poly.pdbx_seq_one_letter_code
_entity_poly.pdbx_strand_id
1 'polypeptide(L)'
;MVGGDYIERNYEAAAVEGRVVQIAFQDSPKATVDFRRIMLKRLTHTGSTLRARAIGDKAAIARGLEELVLPLIAQGRVRPVIDSTFPLAQAGDAQRRMETSAHIGKIVLTLAMD
;
A
#
# COMPACT_ATOMS: atom_id res chain seq x y z
N MET A 1 2.31 6.53 1.51
CA MET A 1 1.56 5.92 2.62
C MET A 1 2.01 6.41 4.00
N VAL A 2 3.29 6.73 4.22
CA VAL A 2 3.79 7.07 5.56
C VAL A 2 3.26 8.44 6.00
N GLY A 3 3.53 9.50 5.29
CA GLY A 3 3.21 10.87 5.71
C GLY A 3 4.37 11.51 6.48
N GLY A 4 4.10 12.57 7.25
CA GLY A 4 5.11 13.27 8.02
C GLY A 4 6.30 13.70 7.14
N ASP A 5 7.50 13.51 7.63
CA ASP A 5 8.75 13.89 6.94
C ASP A 5 8.97 13.16 5.60
N TYR A 6 8.28 12.02 5.40
CA TYR A 6 8.35 11.31 4.12
C TYR A 6 7.74 12.08 2.95
N ILE A 7 6.88 13.07 3.20
CA ILE A 7 6.29 13.87 2.13
C ILE A 7 7.40 14.62 1.38
N GLU A 8 8.31 15.27 2.09
CA GLU A 8 9.45 15.96 1.48
C GLU A 8 10.45 14.99 0.84
N ARG A 9 10.77 13.90 1.51
CA ARG A 9 11.64 12.84 0.97
C ARG A 9 11.11 12.26 -0.35
N ASN A 10 9.78 12.12 -0.48
CA ASN A 10 9.15 11.69 -1.72
C ASN A 10 9.36 12.70 -2.86
N TYR A 11 9.35 14.01 -2.58
CA TYR A 11 9.67 15.03 -3.58
C TYR A 11 11.14 15.00 -3.98
N GLU A 12 12.04 14.68 -3.04
CA GLU A 12 13.45 14.45 -3.36
C GLU A 12 13.67 13.27 -4.29
N ALA A 13 13.04 12.15 -3.97
CA ALA A 13 13.19 10.90 -4.72
C ALA A 13 12.50 10.92 -6.09
N ALA A 14 11.46 11.72 -6.27
CA ALA A 14 10.71 11.80 -7.51
C ALA A 14 11.56 12.34 -8.67
N ALA A 15 11.46 11.72 -9.83
CA ALA A 15 12.05 12.22 -11.07
C ALA A 15 11.37 13.53 -11.51
N VAL A 16 11.98 14.23 -12.48
CA VAL A 16 11.34 15.38 -13.16
C VAL A 16 10.03 14.90 -13.78
N GLU A 17 8.98 15.73 -13.63
CA GLU A 17 7.59 15.42 -14.03
C GLU A 17 7.00 14.20 -13.33
N GLY A 18 7.63 13.78 -12.23
CA GLY A 18 7.19 12.65 -11.42
C GLY A 18 5.83 12.88 -10.76
N ARG A 19 5.18 11.79 -10.39
CA ARG A 19 3.88 11.80 -9.74
C ARG A 19 3.95 11.14 -8.37
N VAL A 20 3.50 11.86 -7.34
CA VAL A 20 3.35 11.36 -5.97
C VAL A 20 1.86 11.21 -5.68
N VAL A 21 1.42 10.00 -5.34
CA VAL A 21 0.01 9.72 -5.00
C VAL A 21 -0.09 9.36 -3.53
N GLN A 22 -0.74 10.20 -2.74
CA GLN A 22 -1.00 9.97 -1.33
C GLN A 22 -2.25 9.11 -1.17
N ILE A 23 -2.12 7.93 -0.55
CA ILE A 23 -3.22 6.97 -0.38
C ILE A 23 -3.57 6.69 1.08
N ALA A 24 -2.68 7.00 2.01
CA ALA A 24 -2.88 6.85 3.46
C ALA A 24 -1.81 7.61 4.23
N PHE A 25 -1.98 7.71 5.55
CA PHE A 25 -1.01 8.23 6.50
C PHE A 25 -0.86 7.21 7.62
N GLN A 26 0.33 6.65 7.78
CA GLN A 26 0.68 5.76 8.89
C GLN A 26 1.28 6.54 10.07
N ASP A 27 1.92 7.66 9.77
CA ASP A 27 2.47 8.60 10.76
C ASP A 27 1.58 9.84 10.82
N SER A 28 1.92 10.93 10.15
CA SER A 28 1.21 12.20 10.25
C SER A 28 0.68 12.67 8.89
N PRO A 29 -0.57 13.20 8.84
CA PRO A 29 -1.07 13.89 7.66
C PRO A 29 -0.48 15.31 7.49
N LYS A 30 0.30 15.79 8.48
CA LYS A 30 0.87 17.13 8.50
C LYS A 30 2.38 17.05 8.34
N ALA A 31 2.93 17.92 7.49
CA ALA A 31 4.37 18.08 7.27
C ALA A 31 4.69 19.53 6.91
N THR A 32 5.92 19.95 7.20
CA THR A 32 6.51 21.16 6.63
C THR A 32 7.29 20.74 5.39
N VAL A 33 7.03 21.35 4.24
CA VAL A 33 7.66 20.99 2.97
C VAL A 33 8.19 22.22 2.23
N ASP A 34 9.28 22.04 1.50
CA ASP A 34 9.82 23.02 0.58
C ASP A 34 9.22 22.82 -0.82
N PHE A 35 8.27 23.68 -1.18
CA PHE A 35 7.57 23.62 -2.47
C PHE A 35 8.45 23.91 -3.69
N ARG A 36 9.68 24.44 -3.52
CA ARG A 36 10.60 24.64 -4.63
C ARG A 36 10.82 23.37 -5.45
N ARG A 37 10.86 22.22 -4.79
CA ARG A 37 11.05 20.91 -5.45
C ARG A 37 9.89 20.57 -6.38
N ILE A 38 8.65 20.88 -5.99
CA ILE A 38 7.47 20.67 -6.83
C ILE A 38 7.58 21.52 -8.11
N MET A 39 7.94 22.79 -7.93
CA MET A 39 8.08 23.72 -9.05
C MET A 39 9.23 23.33 -9.99
N LEU A 40 10.43 23.14 -9.45
CA LEU A 40 11.63 22.87 -10.25
C LEU A 40 11.57 21.53 -11.00
N LYS A 41 10.97 20.53 -10.39
CA LYS A 41 10.80 19.21 -11.00
C LYS A 41 9.45 19.04 -11.71
N ARG A 42 8.57 20.04 -11.70
CA ARG A 42 7.21 19.98 -12.28
C ARG A 42 6.42 18.77 -11.78
N LEU A 43 6.49 18.51 -10.47
CA LEU A 43 5.85 17.34 -9.85
C LEU A 43 4.33 17.48 -9.82
N THR A 44 3.64 16.37 -9.94
CA THR A 44 2.21 16.25 -9.61
C THR A 44 2.09 15.56 -8.25
N HIS A 45 1.50 16.24 -7.26
CA HIS A 45 1.10 15.61 -6.02
C HIS A 45 -0.43 15.54 -5.96
N THR A 46 -0.95 14.34 -5.82
CA THR A 46 -2.39 14.07 -5.79
C THR A 46 -2.71 13.04 -4.72
N GLY A 47 -3.99 12.82 -4.46
CA GLY A 47 -4.47 11.83 -3.51
C GLY A 47 -5.48 10.87 -4.12
N SER A 48 -5.63 9.72 -3.50
CA SER A 48 -6.67 8.74 -3.85
C SER A 48 -7.19 8.06 -2.59
N THR A 49 -8.48 7.79 -2.57
CA THR A 49 -9.14 6.96 -1.55
C THR A 49 -10.13 6.04 -2.23
N LEU A 50 -10.23 4.81 -1.73
CA LEU A 50 -11.16 3.83 -2.28
C LEU A 50 -12.47 3.75 -1.45
N ARG A 51 -12.36 3.89 -0.12
CA ARG A 51 -13.50 3.65 0.78
C ARG A 51 -14.71 4.53 0.46
N ALA A 52 -14.48 5.80 0.20
CA ALA A 52 -15.52 6.80 -0.05
C ALA A 52 -16.03 6.84 -1.51
N ARG A 53 -15.44 6.05 -2.42
CA ARG A 53 -15.88 6.03 -3.82
C ARG A 53 -17.25 5.42 -3.97
N ALA A 54 -17.99 5.86 -4.98
CA ALA A 54 -19.29 5.30 -5.34
C ALA A 54 -19.18 3.79 -5.66
N ILE A 55 -20.27 3.06 -5.46
CA ILE A 55 -20.33 1.61 -5.72
C ILE A 55 -19.98 1.30 -7.18
N GLY A 56 -20.46 2.12 -8.13
CA GLY A 56 -20.17 1.96 -9.56
C GLY A 56 -18.66 2.02 -9.88
N ASP A 57 -17.92 2.95 -9.25
CA ASP A 57 -16.46 3.06 -9.42
C ASP A 57 -15.76 1.83 -8.87
N LYS A 58 -16.18 1.37 -7.69
CA LYS A 58 -15.63 0.16 -7.06
C LYS A 58 -15.90 -1.09 -7.90
N ALA A 59 -17.09 -1.18 -8.48
CA ALA A 59 -17.47 -2.29 -9.37
C ALA A 59 -16.62 -2.28 -10.65
N ALA A 60 -16.32 -1.11 -11.22
CA ALA A 60 -15.44 -1.01 -12.39
C ALA A 60 -14.01 -1.46 -12.06
N ILE A 61 -13.48 -1.06 -10.89
CA ILE A 61 -12.17 -1.50 -10.42
C ILE A 61 -12.13 -3.01 -10.19
N ALA A 62 -13.19 -3.57 -9.57
CA ALA A 62 -13.29 -5.01 -9.32
C ALA A 62 -13.28 -5.82 -10.62
N ARG A 63 -14.04 -5.40 -11.64
CA ARG A 63 -14.01 -6.03 -12.98
C ARG A 63 -12.62 -5.97 -13.61
N GLY A 64 -11.96 -4.82 -13.54
CA GLY A 64 -10.58 -4.70 -14.07
C GLY A 64 -9.60 -5.62 -13.35
N LEU A 65 -9.74 -5.82 -12.04
CA LEU A 65 -8.93 -6.81 -11.31
C LEU A 65 -9.24 -8.24 -11.75
N GLU A 66 -10.51 -8.58 -11.91
CA GLU A 66 -10.96 -9.90 -12.37
C GLU A 66 -10.41 -10.23 -13.77
N GLU A 67 -10.48 -9.29 -14.68
CA GLU A 67 -10.05 -9.47 -16.06
C GLU A 67 -8.52 -9.47 -16.24
N LEU A 68 -7.81 -8.59 -15.53
CA LEU A 68 -6.40 -8.32 -15.79
C LEU A 68 -5.45 -8.95 -14.76
N VAL A 69 -5.86 -9.07 -13.50
CA VAL A 69 -4.95 -9.46 -12.41
C VAL A 69 -5.18 -10.89 -11.95
N LEU A 70 -6.42 -11.34 -11.75
CA LEU A 70 -6.69 -12.69 -11.28
C LEU A 70 -6.13 -13.79 -12.20
N PRO A 71 -6.13 -13.66 -13.54
CA PRO A 71 -5.47 -14.63 -14.40
C PRO A 71 -3.96 -14.71 -14.17
N LEU A 72 -3.30 -13.60 -13.85
CA LEU A 72 -1.87 -13.58 -13.55
C LEU A 72 -1.56 -14.28 -12.22
N ILE A 73 -2.44 -14.15 -11.25
CA ILE A 73 -2.34 -14.87 -9.97
C ILE A 73 -2.53 -16.36 -10.20
N ALA A 74 -3.55 -16.76 -10.96
CA ALA A 74 -3.81 -18.16 -11.29
C ALA A 74 -2.63 -18.84 -12.03
N GLN A 75 -1.93 -18.08 -12.88
CA GLN A 75 -0.71 -18.51 -13.58
C GLN A 75 0.55 -18.47 -12.69
N GLY A 76 0.45 -18.00 -11.46
CA GLY A 76 1.58 -17.83 -10.56
C GLY A 76 2.57 -16.72 -10.95
N ARG A 77 2.21 -15.87 -11.92
CA ARG A 77 3.02 -14.70 -12.33
C ARG A 77 2.99 -13.55 -11.34
N VAL A 78 1.93 -13.46 -10.56
CA VAL A 78 1.77 -12.55 -9.43
C VAL A 78 1.54 -13.39 -8.19
N ARG A 79 2.38 -13.23 -7.19
CA ARG A 79 2.28 -13.98 -5.93
C ARG A 79 2.50 -13.03 -4.75
N PRO A 80 1.72 -13.16 -3.66
CA PRO A 80 2.05 -12.48 -2.42
C PRO A 80 3.34 -13.06 -1.84
N VAL A 81 4.18 -12.21 -1.27
CA VAL A 81 5.29 -12.64 -0.43
C VAL A 81 4.71 -12.99 0.94
N ILE A 82 4.91 -14.21 1.41
CA ILE A 82 4.49 -14.66 2.73
C ILE A 82 5.72 -14.72 3.62
N ASP A 83 5.73 -13.93 4.71
CA ASP A 83 6.79 -13.94 5.71
C ASP A 83 6.64 -15.16 6.62
N SER A 84 5.44 -15.34 7.18
CA SER A 84 5.16 -16.41 8.13
C SER A 84 3.67 -16.77 8.17
N THR A 85 3.38 -17.97 8.63
CA THR A 85 2.03 -18.47 8.87
C THR A 85 1.86 -18.89 10.32
N PHE A 86 0.70 -18.61 10.90
CA PHE A 86 0.34 -18.99 12.25
C PHE A 86 -1.04 -19.66 12.27
N PRO A 87 -1.27 -20.68 13.08
CA PRO A 87 -2.64 -21.13 13.37
C PRO A 87 -3.49 -19.97 13.92
N LEU A 88 -4.78 -19.94 13.63
CA LEU A 88 -5.68 -18.89 14.13
C LEU A 88 -5.62 -18.74 15.65
N ALA A 89 -5.48 -19.85 16.39
CA ALA A 89 -5.32 -19.84 17.83
C ALA A 89 -4.08 -19.07 18.32
N GLN A 90 -3.09 -18.87 17.46
CA GLN A 90 -1.87 -18.11 17.73
C GLN A 90 -1.89 -16.70 17.11
N ALA A 91 -3.07 -16.12 16.88
CA ALA A 91 -3.20 -14.78 16.31
C ALA A 91 -2.42 -13.71 17.09
N GLY A 92 -2.34 -13.85 18.44
CA GLY A 92 -1.53 -12.95 19.27
C GLY A 92 -0.03 -12.99 18.95
N ASP A 93 0.52 -14.16 18.62
CA ASP A 93 1.93 -14.31 18.21
C ASP A 93 2.16 -13.67 16.84
N ALA A 94 1.21 -13.85 15.92
CA ALA A 94 1.23 -13.22 14.60
C ALA A 94 1.22 -11.68 14.71
N GLN A 95 0.41 -11.12 15.59
CA GLN A 95 0.38 -9.67 15.85
C GLN A 95 1.70 -9.18 16.45
N ARG A 96 2.26 -9.88 17.44
CA ARG A 96 3.58 -9.56 18.00
C ARG A 96 4.66 -9.57 16.91
N ARG A 97 4.66 -10.56 16.02
CA ARG A 97 5.57 -10.61 14.87
C ARG A 97 5.42 -9.37 14.00
N MET A 98 4.19 -8.95 13.70
CA MET A 98 3.92 -7.75 12.90
C MET A 98 4.44 -6.47 13.57
N GLU A 99 4.26 -6.34 14.89
CA GLU A 99 4.68 -5.17 15.67
C GLU A 99 6.20 -5.00 15.71
N THR A 100 6.97 -6.06 15.58
CA THR A 100 8.44 -5.96 15.48
C THR A 100 8.93 -5.24 14.24
N SER A 101 8.08 -5.07 13.23
CA SER A 101 8.42 -4.52 11.90
C SER A 101 9.59 -5.24 11.19
N ALA A 102 9.95 -6.45 11.64
CA ALA A 102 11.03 -7.26 11.06
C ALA A 102 10.54 -8.22 9.95
N HIS A 103 9.23 -8.28 9.71
CA HIS A 103 8.63 -9.12 8.66
C HIS A 103 8.73 -8.44 7.28
N ILE A 104 8.87 -9.26 6.23
CA ILE A 104 8.81 -8.80 4.83
C ILE A 104 7.69 -9.56 4.13
N GLY A 105 6.62 -8.86 3.77
CA GLY A 105 5.45 -9.45 3.13
C GLY A 105 4.28 -9.62 4.08
N LYS A 106 3.52 -10.69 3.92
CA LYS A 106 2.28 -10.95 4.65
C LYS A 106 2.47 -12.00 5.75
N ILE A 107 1.87 -11.74 6.89
CA ILE A 107 1.68 -12.73 7.97
C ILE A 107 0.27 -13.29 7.81
N VAL A 108 0.14 -14.60 7.69
CA VAL A 108 -1.12 -15.28 7.37
C VAL A 108 -1.57 -16.12 8.55
N LEU A 109 -2.85 -16.05 8.90
CA LEU A 109 -3.48 -16.96 9.84
C LEU A 109 -4.13 -18.10 9.06
N THR A 110 -3.89 -19.33 9.50
CA THR A 110 -4.46 -20.54 8.90
C THR A 110 -5.52 -21.15 9.81
N LEU A 111 -6.58 -21.64 9.19
CA LEU A 111 -7.54 -22.54 9.87
C LEU A 111 -7.03 -23.97 9.73
N ALA A 112 -7.13 -24.78 10.78
CA ALA A 112 -6.99 -26.22 10.63
C ALA A 112 -8.09 -26.69 9.68
N MET A 113 -7.72 -27.36 8.59
CA MET A 113 -8.69 -28.12 7.80
C MET A 113 -8.79 -29.48 8.48
N ASP A 114 -9.96 -29.74 9.11
CA ASP A 114 -10.32 -31.06 9.66
C ASP A 114 -10.44 -32.08 8.53
#